data_128b15158cc06c5b68f07f40dc21b030
#
_entry.id   128b15158cc06c5b68f07f40dc21b030
#
_cell.length_a   1.000
_cell.length_b   1.000
_cell.length_c   1.000
_cell.angle_alpha   90.00
_cell.angle_beta   90.00
_cell.angle_gamma   90.00
#
_symmetry.space_group_name_H-M   'P 1'
#
loop_
_entity.id
_entity.type
_entity.pdbx_description
1 polymer ?
#
loop_
_entity_poly.entity_id
_entity_poly.type
_entity_poly.pdbx_seq_one_letter_code
_entity_poly.pdbx_strand_id
1 'polypeptide(L)'
;MLKDCRDINTELLVAGTILHDIGKLFELDTNEFGASEYTVKGTLMGHAFLGAELAGRVAREEGLNEEDIMLLQHLILSHHGKQEYEAVTVPAIPEALVLHHIDMIDSYMYQFETQAEGLKPGEMSGKVFGLDQRVYRPTWRVPQKKEESEEKK
;
A
#
# COMPACT_ATOMS: atom_id res chain seq x y z
N MET A 1 -1.46 -11.36 -16.85
CA MET A 1 -1.53 -12.43 -15.85
C MET A 1 -2.94 -12.59 -15.27
N LEU A 2 -3.58 -11.55 -14.74
CA LEU A 2 -4.94 -11.68 -14.18
C LEU A 2 -6.08 -11.84 -15.21
N LYS A 3 -5.86 -11.52 -16.49
CA LYS A 3 -6.86 -11.66 -17.55
C LYS A 3 -7.36 -13.10 -17.78
N ASP A 4 -6.60 -14.08 -17.35
CA ASP A 4 -6.93 -15.50 -17.47
C ASP A 4 -7.52 -16.10 -16.20
N CYS A 5 -7.59 -15.31 -15.11
CA CYS A 5 -8.27 -15.69 -13.88
C CYS A 5 -9.76 -15.37 -14.01
N ARG A 6 -10.56 -16.39 -14.30
CA ARG A 6 -12.00 -16.25 -14.60
C ARG A 6 -12.85 -15.80 -13.40
N ASP A 7 -12.31 -15.94 -12.19
CA ASP A 7 -13.03 -15.76 -10.92
C ASP A 7 -12.57 -14.50 -10.16
N ILE A 8 -11.93 -13.54 -10.82
CA ILE A 8 -11.51 -12.25 -10.21
C ILE A 8 -12.54 -11.17 -10.52
N ASN A 9 -13.12 -10.60 -9.49
CA ASN A 9 -13.90 -9.37 -9.60
C ASN A 9 -12.95 -8.16 -9.71
N THR A 10 -12.70 -7.72 -10.96
CA THR A 10 -11.76 -6.64 -11.25
C THR A 10 -12.23 -5.30 -10.67
N GLU A 11 -13.53 -5.04 -10.62
CA GLU A 11 -14.07 -3.78 -10.09
C GLU A 11 -13.84 -3.70 -8.57
N LEU A 12 -14.10 -4.78 -7.85
CA LEU A 12 -13.82 -4.88 -6.42
C LEU A 12 -12.31 -4.73 -6.13
N LEU A 13 -11.45 -5.40 -6.92
CA LEU A 13 -10.01 -5.30 -6.77
C LEU A 13 -9.51 -3.87 -6.99
N VAL A 14 -9.99 -3.18 -8.02
CA VAL A 14 -9.63 -1.78 -8.31
C VAL A 14 -10.10 -0.87 -7.19
N ALA A 15 -11.35 -1.02 -6.72
CA ALA A 15 -11.87 -0.24 -5.59
C ALA A 15 -11.04 -0.47 -4.32
N GLY A 16 -10.73 -1.73 -3.99
CA GLY A 16 -9.87 -2.08 -2.87
C GLY A 16 -8.47 -1.47 -3.00
N THR A 17 -7.87 -1.53 -4.20
CA THR A 17 -6.53 -0.95 -4.45
C THR A 17 -6.52 0.57 -4.24
N ILE A 18 -7.58 1.27 -4.63
CA ILE A 18 -7.67 2.72 -4.42
C ILE A 18 -7.89 3.07 -2.94
N LEU A 19 -8.65 2.25 -2.22
CA LEU A 19 -9.16 2.59 -0.89
C LEU A 19 -8.43 1.91 0.27
N HIS A 20 -7.51 0.94 0.03
CA HIS A 20 -6.91 0.15 1.11
C HIS A 20 -6.25 1.02 2.21
N ASP A 21 -5.67 2.12 1.81
CA ASP A 21 -4.92 3.04 2.67
C ASP A 21 -5.70 4.33 3.02
N ILE A 22 -6.97 4.46 2.64
CA ILE A 22 -7.77 5.68 2.84
C ILE A 22 -7.85 6.09 4.32
N GLY A 23 -7.74 5.14 5.22
CA GLY A 23 -7.75 5.39 6.67
C GLY A 23 -6.53 6.18 7.17
N LYS A 24 -5.42 6.24 6.42
CA LYS A 24 -4.25 7.06 6.75
C LYS A 24 -4.57 8.55 6.83
N LEU A 25 -5.63 9.00 6.17
CA LEU A 25 -6.14 10.38 6.31
C LEU A 25 -6.63 10.72 7.72
N PHE A 26 -6.95 9.72 8.53
CA PHE A 26 -7.38 9.87 9.93
C PHE A 26 -6.34 9.38 10.92
N GLU A 27 -5.46 8.50 10.45
CA GLU A 27 -4.39 7.93 11.27
C GLU A 27 -3.25 8.91 11.50
N LEU A 28 -2.94 9.70 10.47
CA LEU A 28 -1.80 10.61 10.46
C LEU A 28 -2.26 12.07 10.39
N ASP A 29 -1.59 12.93 11.15
CA ASP A 29 -1.66 14.38 11.02
C ASP A 29 -0.31 14.88 10.47
N THR A 30 -0.35 15.65 9.38
CA THR A 30 0.87 16.13 8.73
C THR A 30 0.98 17.64 8.91
N ASN A 31 2.05 18.07 9.55
CA ASN A 31 2.32 19.48 9.79
C ASN A 31 2.80 20.20 8.51
N GLU A 32 2.90 21.52 8.59
CA GLU A 32 3.33 22.39 7.47
C GLU A 32 4.76 22.09 6.93
N PHE A 33 5.57 21.38 7.70
CA PHE A 33 6.92 20.96 7.31
C PHE A 33 6.98 19.55 6.71
N GLY A 34 5.82 18.90 6.52
CA GLY A 34 5.73 17.55 5.95
C GLY A 34 6.07 16.42 6.93
N ALA A 35 6.26 16.71 8.22
CA ALA A 35 6.40 15.67 9.23
C ALA A 35 5.03 15.15 9.65
N SER A 36 4.86 13.83 9.63
CA SER A 36 3.61 13.16 10.02
C SER A 36 3.73 12.55 11.41
N GLU A 37 2.69 12.75 12.22
CA GLU A 37 2.56 12.17 13.56
C GLU A 37 1.25 11.38 13.65
N TYR A 38 1.23 10.33 14.46
CA TYR A 38 0.01 9.56 14.68
C TYR A 38 -1.00 10.37 15.50
N THR A 39 -2.23 10.42 15.02
CA THR A 39 -3.35 10.92 15.82
C THR A 39 -3.69 9.95 16.95
N VAL A 40 -4.38 10.43 17.99
CA VAL A 40 -4.90 9.56 19.05
C VAL A 40 -5.81 8.49 18.48
N LYS A 41 -6.68 8.85 17.53
CA LYS A 41 -7.58 7.92 16.85
C LYS A 41 -6.82 6.89 16.03
N GLY A 42 -5.78 7.33 15.30
CA GLY A 42 -4.90 6.46 14.54
C GLY A 42 -4.18 5.44 15.41
N THR A 43 -3.58 5.90 16.50
CA THR A 43 -2.88 5.01 17.47
C THR A 43 -3.80 3.96 18.09
N LEU A 44 -5.06 4.30 18.36
CA LEU A 44 -6.01 3.39 19.00
C LEU A 44 -6.71 2.42 18.05
N MET A 45 -6.90 2.80 16.80
CA MET A 45 -7.77 2.07 15.87
C MET A 45 -7.06 1.57 14.61
N GLY A 46 -5.97 2.20 14.20
CA GLY A 46 -5.23 1.89 12.97
C GLY A 46 -5.99 2.25 11.68
N HIS A 47 -5.22 2.52 10.61
CA HIS A 47 -5.80 2.97 9.34
C HIS A 47 -6.68 1.91 8.67
N ALA A 48 -6.36 0.62 8.78
CA ALA A 48 -7.15 -0.44 8.16
C ALA A 48 -8.59 -0.45 8.69
N PHE A 49 -8.76 -0.32 10.01
CA PHE A 49 -10.10 -0.22 10.61
C PHE A 49 -10.80 1.08 10.22
N LEU A 50 -10.11 2.22 10.32
CA LEU A 50 -10.67 3.53 10.00
C LEU A 50 -11.09 3.64 8.54
N GLY A 51 -10.30 3.06 7.64
CA GLY A 51 -10.60 2.98 6.21
C GLY A 51 -11.80 2.09 5.92
N ALA A 52 -11.87 0.91 6.53
CA ALA A 52 -12.99 -0.01 6.35
C ALA A 52 -14.30 0.57 6.88
N GLU A 53 -14.26 1.28 8.02
CA GLU A 53 -15.42 1.98 8.57
C GLU A 53 -15.93 3.06 7.59
N LEU A 54 -15.03 3.92 7.11
CA LEU A 54 -15.37 4.97 6.14
C LEU A 54 -15.95 4.38 4.85
N ALA A 55 -15.24 3.43 4.24
CA ALA A 55 -15.67 2.81 2.99
C ALA A 55 -17.04 2.13 3.12
N GLY A 56 -17.25 1.38 4.21
CA GLY A 56 -18.53 0.72 4.47
C GLY A 56 -19.68 1.70 4.69
N ARG A 57 -19.44 2.82 5.37
CA ARG A 57 -20.45 3.86 5.57
C ARG A 57 -20.83 4.52 4.24
N VAL A 58 -19.86 4.97 3.47
CA VAL A 58 -20.11 5.62 2.18
C VAL A 58 -20.77 4.66 1.19
N ALA A 59 -20.34 3.42 1.12
CA ALA A 59 -20.94 2.42 0.24
C ALA A 59 -22.43 2.15 0.58
N ARG A 60 -22.82 2.18 1.86
CA ARG A 60 -24.24 2.08 2.25
C ARG A 60 -25.03 3.32 1.84
N GLU A 61 -24.45 4.52 2.03
CA GLU A 61 -25.08 5.79 1.60
C GLU A 61 -25.30 5.82 0.09
N GLU A 62 -24.41 5.21 -0.69
CA GLU A 62 -24.50 5.07 -2.16
C GLU A 62 -25.39 3.88 -2.59
N GLY A 63 -25.92 3.10 -1.65
CA GLY A 63 -26.88 2.04 -1.94
C GLY A 63 -26.29 0.74 -2.48
N LEU A 64 -25.01 0.45 -2.21
CA LEU A 64 -24.42 -0.84 -2.53
C LEU A 64 -25.07 -1.93 -1.68
N ASN A 65 -25.08 -3.18 -2.19
CA ASN A 65 -25.58 -4.32 -1.42
C ASN A 65 -24.58 -4.70 -0.30
N GLU A 66 -25.07 -5.36 0.74
CA GLU A 66 -24.29 -5.67 1.95
C GLU A 66 -23.14 -6.65 1.67
N GLU A 67 -23.24 -7.50 0.66
CA GLU A 67 -22.16 -8.42 0.30
C GLU A 67 -20.98 -7.66 -0.31
N ASP A 68 -21.22 -6.76 -1.26
CA ASP A 68 -20.16 -5.93 -1.87
C ASP A 68 -19.50 -5.02 -0.84
N ILE A 69 -20.28 -4.47 0.10
CA ILE A 69 -19.76 -3.67 1.22
C ILE A 69 -18.83 -4.51 2.08
N MET A 70 -19.27 -5.68 2.48
CA MET A 70 -18.50 -6.62 3.32
C MET A 70 -17.19 -7.02 2.61
N LEU A 71 -17.25 -7.34 1.31
CA LEU A 71 -16.07 -7.73 0.55
C LEU A 71 -15.08 -6.57 0.38
N LEU A 72 -15.55 -5.34 0.11
CA LEU A 72 -14.70 -4.16 0.06
C LEU A 72 -14.01 -3.89 1.41
N GLN A 73 -14.78 -3.98 2.51
CA GLN A 73 -14.21 -3.85 3.85
C GLN A 73 -13.19 -4.95 4.14
N HIS A 74 -13.44 -6.19 3.67
CA HIS A 74 -12.50 -7.29 3.83
C HIS A 74 -11.18 -7.03 3.11
N LEU A 75 -11.18 -6.48 1.89
CA LEU A 75 -9.96 -6.10 1.19
C LEU A 75 -9.14 -5.10 2.04
N ILE A 76 -9.80 -4.07 2.57
CA ILE A 76 -9.14 -3.04 3.39
C ILE A 76 -8.58 -3.63 4.69
N LEU A 77 -9.35 -4.47 5.39
CA LEU A 77 -8.93 -5.05 6.67
C LEU A 77 -7.82 -6.10 6.54
N SER A 78 -7.67 -6.70 5.38
CA SER A 78 -6.73 -7.81 5.14
C SER A 78 -5.52 -7.47 4.27
N HIS A 79 -5.39 -6.21 3.79
CA HIS A 79 -4.34 -5.87 2.82
C HIS A 79 -2.92 -6.08 3.35
N HIS A 80 -2.66 -5.99 4.66
CA HIS A 80 -1.37 -6.34 5.25
C HIS A 80 -1.07 -7.86 5.22
N GLY A 81 -2.05 -8.70 4.92
CA GLY A 81 -1.93 -10.13 4.62
C GLY A 81 -1.76 -11.02 5.83
N LYS A 82 -0.90 -10.68 6.79
CA LYS A 82 -0.64 -11.48 8.00
C LYS A 82 -0.84 -10.65 9.25
N GLN A 83 -1.31 -11.30 10.32
CA GLN A 83 -1.45 -10.64 11.62
C GLN A 83 -0.11 -10.13 12.19
N GLU A 84 1.00 -10.80 11.83
CA GLU A 84 2.36 -10.36 12.16
C GLU A 84 2.73 -9.01 11.51
N TYR A 85 2.01 -8.61 10.46
CA TYR A 85 2.14 -7.35 9.74
C TYR A 85 0.95 -6.41 10.01
N GLU A 86 0.29 -6.56 11.16
CA GLU A 86 -0.83 -5.72 11.60
C GLU A 86 -2.12 -5.89 10.80
N ALA A 87 -2.28 -6.98 10.03
CA ALA A 87 -3.56 -7.28 9.40
C ALA A 87 -4.62 -7.58 10.47
N VAL A 88 -5.77 -6.93 10.38
CA VAL A 88 -6.93 -7.19 11.25
C VAL A 88 -7.49 -8.59 10.97
N THR A 89 -7.47 -9.00 9.71
CA THR A 89 -7.82 -10.34 9.25
C THR A 89 -6.93 -10.76 8.08
N VAL A 90 -6.88 -12.05 7.78
CA VAL A 90 -6.10 -12.56 6.64
C VAL A 90 -6.94 -12.56 5.36
N PRO A 91 -6.33 -12.42 4.16
CA PRO A 91 -7.04 -12.49 2.90
C PRO A 91 -7.78 -13.83 2.73
N ALA A 92 -9.09 -13.78 2.54
CA ALA A 92 -9.97 -14.95 2.39
C ALA A 92 -10.60 -15.07 1.00
N ILE A 93 -10.37 -14.09 0.11
CA ILE A 93 -10.80 -14.12 -1.29
C ILE A 93 -9.64 -13.80 -2.23
N PRO A 94 -9.71 -14.22 -3.50
CA PRO A 94 -8.62 -13.98 -4.45
C PRO A 94 -8.22 -12.51 -4.60
N GLU A 95 -9.19 -11.60 -4.65
CA GLU A 95 -8.95 -10.17 -4.77
C GLU A 95 -8.14 -9.61 -3.60
N ALA A 96 -8.47 -10.02 -2.37
CA ALA A 96 -7.74 -9.60 -1.18
C ALA A 96 -6.30 -10.12 -1.17
N LEU A 97 -6.09 -11.37 -1.62
CA LEU A 97 -4.75 -11.95 -1.75
C LEU A 97 -3.93 -11.21 -2.81
N VAL A 98 -4.54 -10.88 -3.95
CA VAL A 98 -3.88 -10.12 -5.03
C VAL A 98 -3.52 -8.73 -4.55
N LEU A 99 -4.44 -8.03 -3.88
CA LEU A 99 -4.19 -6.70 -3.31
C LEU A 99 -2.99 -6.73 -2.36
N HIS A 100 -2.97 -7.65 -1.40
CA HIS A 100 -1.86 -7.81 -0.47
C HIS A 100 -0.51 -7.96 -1.20
N HIS A 101 -0.45 -8.83 -2.20
CA HIS A 101 0.81 -9.05 -2.93
C HIS A 101 1.23 -7.87 -3.79
N ILE A 102 0.29 -7.12 -4.38
CA ILE A 102 0.59 -5.92 -5.16
C ILE A 102 1.15 -4.83 -4.23
N ASP A 103 0.53 -4.59 -3.09
CA ASP A 103 0.98 -3.63 -2.09
C ASP A 103 2.39 -3.98 -1.55
N MET A 104 2.63 -5.26 -1.23
CA MET A 104 3.95 -5.76 -0.85
C MET A 104 5.01 -5.56 -1.94
N ILE A 105 4.66 -5.80 -3.22
CA ILE A 105 5.57 -5.59 -4.34
C ILE A 105 5.92 -4.10 -4.45
N ASP A 106 4.95 -3.21 -4.36
CA ASP A 106 5.16 -1.76 -4.43
C ASP A 106 6.11 -1.29 -3.32
N SER A 107 5.83 -1.69 -2.08
CA SER A 107 6.67 -1.40 -0.91
C SER A 107 8.11 -1.91 -1.08
N TYR A 108 8.29 -3.15 -1.56
CA TYR A 108 9.62 -3.71 -1.80
C TYR A 108 10.34 -3.00 -2.93
N MET A 109 9.66 -2.69 -4.03
CA MET A 109 10.24 -1.97 -5.16
C MET A 109 10.74 -0.59 -4.73
N TYR A 110 9.95 0.14 -3.95
CA TYR A 110 10.37 1.42 -3.38
C TYR A 110 11.63 1.30 -2.52
N GLN A 111 11.70 0.28 -1.65
CA GLN A 111 12.88 0.04 -0.82
C GLN A 111 14.11 -0.34 -1.66
N PHE A 112 13.95 -1.19 -2.69
CA PHE A 112 15.03 -1.53 -3.61
C PHE A 112 15.56 -0.30 -4.36
N GLU A 113 14.67 0.56 -4.86
CA GLU A 113 15.03 1.77 -5.59
C GLU A 113 15.76 2.76 -4.69
N THR A 114 15.20 3.06 -3.53
CA THR A 114 15.79 3.98 -2.55
C THR A 114 17.19 3.53 -2.12
N GLN A 115 17.38 2.24 -1.84
CA GLN A 115 18.69 1.72 -1.47
C GLN A 115 19.68 1.73 -2.64
N ALA A 116 19.20 1.44 -3.86
CA ALA A 116 20.06 1.44 -5.04
C ALA A 116 20.54 2.84 -5.43
N GLU A 117 19.75 3.90 -5.18
CA GLU A 117 20.14 5.28 -5.48
C GLU A 117 21.44 5.71 -4.75
N GLY A 118 21.63 5.25 -3.51
CA GLY A 118 22.81 5.55 -2.69
C GLY A 118 24.08 4.76 -3.05
N LEU A 119 23.99 3.75 -3.94
CA LEU A 119 25.11 2.88 -4.31
C LEU A 119 25.73 3.31 -5.65
N LYS A 120 27.01 3.01 -5.86
CA LYS A 120 27.61 3.08 -7.20
C LYS A 120 27.23 1.83 -8.01
N PRO A 121 27.20 1.93 -9.37
CA PRO A 121 27.02 0.75 -10.21
C PRO A 121 28.05 -0.34 -9.87
N GLY A 122 27.58 -1.57 -9.65
CA GLY A 122 28.40 -2.71 -9.23
C GLY A 122 28.58 -2.86 -7.72
N GLU A 123 28.01 -1.99 -6.91
CA GLU A 123 28.08 -2.06 -5.44
C GLU A 123 26.91 -2.83 -4.82
N MET A 124 27.15 -3.33 -3.61
CA MET A 124 26.20 -4.00 -2.75
C MET A 124 25.94 -3.15 -1.50
N SER A 125 24.69 -2.98 -1.10
CA SER A 125 24.32 -2.30 0.14
C SER A 125 24.74 -3.08 1.40
N GLY A 126 24.65 -2.46 2.56
CA GLY A 126 24.46 -3.16 3.84
C GLY A 126 23.14 -3.95 3.86
N LYS A 127 22.86 -4.64 4.98
CA LYS A 127 21.56 -5.30 5.18
C LYS A 127 20.46 -4.24 5.31
N VAL A 128 19.42 -4.33 4.48
CA VAL A 128 18.24 -3.46 4.53
C VAL A 128 17.20 -4.13 5.42
N PHE A 129 16.82 -3.47 6.51
CA PHE A 129 15.96 -4.09 7.53
C PHE A 129 14.60 -4.51 6.98
N GLY A 130 13.91 -3.64 6.23
CA GLY A 130 12.58 -3.94 5.67
C GLY A 130 12.57 -5.03 4.59
N LEU A 131 13.72 -5.29 3.95
CA LEU A 131 13.87 -6.37 2.96
C LEU A 131 14.47 -7.65 3.55
N ASP A 132 15.01 -7.59 4.76
CA ASP A 132 15.83 -8.61 5.41
C ASP A 132 17.01 -9.13 4.57
N GLN A 133 17.44 -8.36 3.57
CA GLN A 133 18.52 -8.72 2.63
C GLN A 133 19.33 -7.52 2.17
N ARG A 134 20.38 -7.77 1.39
CA ARG A 134 21.22 -6.75 0.77
C ARG A 134 20.71 -6.46 -0.64
N VAL A 135 20.90 -5.22 -1.10
CA VAL A 135 20.53 -4.77 -2.45
C VAL A 135 21.80 -4.59 -3.28
N TYR A 136 21.79 -5.12 -4.50
CA TYR A 136 22.84 -4.93 -5.47
C TYR A 136 22.41 -3.90 -6.52
N ARG A 137 23.28 -2.94 -6.84
CA ARG A 137 23.06 -2.01 -7.96
C ARG A 137 23.74 -2.53 -9.21
N PRO A 138 23.00 -3.05 -10.22
CA PRO A 138 23.56 -3.53 -11.46
C PRO A 138 24.29 -2.41 -12.23
N THR A 139 25.37 -2.75 -12.94
CA THR A 139 26.15 -1.80 -13.71
C THR A 139 25.41 -1.19 -14.90
N TRP A 140 24.36 -1.86 -15.40
CA TRP A 140 23.52 -1.40 -16.50
C TRP A 140 22.39 -0.46 -16.06
N ARG A 141 22.13 -0.33 -14.75
CA ARG A 141 21.08 0.56 -14.23
C ARG A 141 21.61 2.00 -14.16
N VAL A 142 21.32 2.77 -15.20
CA VAL A 142 21.69 4.19 -15.26
C VAL A 142 20.77 4.98 -14.31
N PRO A 143 21.27 5.96 -13.53
CA PRO A 143 20.42 6.83 -12.74
C PRO A 143 19.42 7.56 -13.64
N GLN A 144 18.13 7.48 -13.33
CA GLN A 144 17.19 8.39 -13.96
C GLN A 144 17.54 9.81 -13.50
N LYS A 145 17.80 10.71 -14.45
CA LYS A 145 17.91 12.13 -14.14
C LYS A 145 16.56 12.56 -13.56
N LYS A 146 16.57 13.06 -12.32
CA LYS A 146 15.42 13.84 -11.84
C LYS A 146 15.24 14.97 -12.86
N GLU A 147 14.10 15.03 -13.54
CA GLU A 147 13.72 16.20 -14.29
C GLU A 147 13.63 17.33 -13.26
N GLU A 148 14.62 18.22 -13.28
CA GLU A 148 14.51 19.49 -12.58
C GLU A 148 13.28 20.18 -13.18
N SER A 149 12.20 20.27 -12.40
CA SER A 149 11.09 21.13 -12.73
C SER A 149 11.63 22.54 -12.85
N GLU A 150 11.88 22.99 -14.08
CA GLU A 150 12.11 24.39 -14.37
C GLU A 150 10.88 25.16 -13.87
N GLU A 151 11.01 25.76 -12.70
CA GLU A 151 10.21 26.91 -12.32
C GLU A 151 10.43 27.99 -13.36
N LYS A 152 9.52 28.04 -14.34
CA LYS A 152 9.42 29.22 -15.19
C LYS A 152 8.78 30.34 -14.37
N LYS A 153 9.60 31.36 -14.15
CA LYS A 153 9.22 32.70 -13.67
C LYS A 153 7.97 33.26 -14.33
#